data_f83dc804d5963a82917eb5a77dd044e8
#
_entry.id   f83dc804d5963a82917eb5a77dd044e8
#
_cell.length_a   1.000
_cell.length_b   1.000
_cell.length_c   1.000
_cell.angle_alpha   90.00
_cell.angle_beta   90.00
_cell.angle_gamma   90.00
#
_symmetry.space_group_name_H-M   'P 1'
#
loop_
_entity.id
_entity.type
_entity.pdbx_description
1 polymer ?
#
loop_
_entity_poly.entity_id
_entity_poly.type
_entity_poly.pdbx_seq_one_letter_code
_entity_poly.pdbx_strand_id
1 'polypeptide(L)'
;MHDQQYLNDYFRNHWKPSLDAYTYSAYDVIAKKIESHEWLLDVGCGYNPFKSLVSHVVGVDPAMDQADFQVTIEDFYATKLFDVATCLGSLNFGDDAVVGRQINKMVSHLKTKSRVYWRLNPGRRDHASEKCQGIPFYPWSHRRLQDFAELHDFRQVNEQTETNGRVVRLYAEWHRS
;
A
#
# COMPACT_ATOMS: atom_id res chain seq x y z
N MET A 1 12.10 -16.14 -7.81
CA MET A 1 10.73 -16.05 -8.36
C MET A 1 9.79 -15.82 -7.18
N HIS A 2 8.97 -14.81 -7.26
CA HIS A 2 8.03 -14.45 -6.19
C HIS A 2 6.82 -15.36 -6.31
N ASP A 3 6.58 -16.22 -5.32
CA ASP A 3 5.41 -17.10 -5.33
C ASP A 3 4.21 -16.34 -4.75
N GLN A 4 3.39 -15.77 -5.65
CA GLN A 4 2.18 -15.04 -5.26
C GLN A 4 1.20 -15.94 -4.50
N GLN A 5 1.14 -17.22 -4.82
CA GLN A 5 0.27 -18.16 -4.12
C GLN A 5 0.69 -18.35 -2.67
N TYR A 6 1.99 -18.43 -2.40
CA TYR A 6 2.51 -18.52 -1.04
C TYR A 6 2.19 -17.25 -0.23
N LEU A 7 2.30 -16.06 -0.84
CA LEU A 7 1.90 -14.80 -0.20
C LEU A 7 0.40 -14.78 0.11
N ASN A 8 -0.43 -15.16 -0.84
CA ASN A 8 -1.88 -15.19 -0.66
C ASN A 8 -2.27 -16.13 0.48
N ASP A 9 -1.64 -17.32 0.55
CA ASP A 9 -1.87 -18.28 1.62
C ASP A 9 -1.45 -17.72 2.98
N TYR A 10 -0.28 -17.08 3.04
CA TYR A 10 0.20 -16.43 4.26
C TYR A 10 -0.78 -15.34 4.74
N PHE A 11 -1.20 -14.43 3.87
CA PHE A 11 -2.09 -13.34 4.26
C PHE A 11 -3.49 -13.83 4.63
N ARG A 12 -4.01 -14.83 3.95
CA ARG A 12 -5.33 -15.41 4.24
C ARG A 12 -5.37 -16.15 5.57
N ASN A 13 -4.34 -16.95 5.87
CA ASN A 13 -4.41 -17.93 6.95
C ASN A 13 -3.56 -17.58 8.18
N HIS A 14 -2.57 -16.72 8.04
CA HIS A 14 -1.57 -16.49 9.09
C HIS A 14 -1.39 -15.02 9.49
N TRP A 15 -1.72 -14.09 8.60
CA TRP A 15 -1.61 -12.68 8.90
C TRP A 15 -2.72 -12.23 9.83
N LYS A 16 -2.34 -11.51 10.87
CA LYS A 16 -3.27 -10.83 11.76
C LYS A 16 -2.88 -9.37 11.79
N PRO A 17 -3.75 -8.47 11.37
CA PRO A 17 -3.44 -7.04 11.43
C PRO A 17 -3.27 -6.63 12.89
N SER A 18 -2.26 -5.82 13.15
CA SER A 18 -2.21 -5.05 14.38
C SER A 18 -3.26 -3.94 14.27
N LEU A 19 -4.20 -3.92 15.20
CA LEU A 19 -5.22 -2.86 15.30
C LEU A 19 -4.67 -1.64 16.05
N ASP A 20 -3.39 -1.65 16.43
CA ASP A 20 -2.77 -0.55 17.14
C ASP A 20 -2.69 0.68 16.23
N ALA A 21 -2.92 1.82 16.83
CA ALA A 21 -2.98 3.07 16.11
C ALA A 21 -1.59 3.51 15.64
N TYR A 22 -1.46 3.76 14.36
CA TYR A 22 -0.36 4.54 13.81
C TYR A 22 -0.67 6.03 13.94
N THR A 23 0.36 6.86 14.00
CA THR A 23 0.21 8.31 14.16
C THR A 23 -0.11 8.99 12.83
N TYR A 24 0.60 8.62 11.77
CA TYR A 24 0.48 9.27 10.45
C TYR A 24 -0.29 8.44 9.45
N SER A 25 -0.12 7.11 9.50
CA SER A 25 -0.70 6.18 8.53
C SER A 25 -1.91 5.41 9.05
N ALA A 26 -2.53 5.86 10.15
CA ALA A 26 -3.79 5.29 10.62
C ALA A 26 -4.90 5.54 9.58
N TYR A 27 -5.78 4.56 9.41
CA TYR A 27 -6.86 4.62 8.42
C TYR A 27 -7.76 5.84 8.59
N ASP A 28 -8.13 6.16 9.83
CA ASP A 28 -8.98 7.32 10.17
C ASP A 28 -8.25 8.66 9.92
N VAL A 29 -6.93 8.69 10.11
CA VAL A 29 -6.10 9.89 9.84
C VAL A 29 -6.02 10.14 8.34
N ILE A 30 -5.80 9.09 7.54
CA ILE A 30 -5.75 9.23 6.08
C ILE A 30 -7.13 9.50 5.51
N ALA A 31 -8.18 8.84 6.00
CA ALA A 31 -9.55 9.06 5.54
C ALA A 31 -9.99 10.53 5.67
N LYS A 32 -9.57 11.23 6.73
CA LYS A 32 -9.85 12.67 6.92
C LYS A 32 -9.20 13.59 5.89
N LYS A 33 -8.21 13.09 5.14
CA LYS A 33 -7.53 13.82 4.05
C LYS A 33 -8.18 13.59 2.68
N ILE A 34 -9.19 12.71 2.59
CA ILE A 34 -9.88 12.34 1.35
C ILE A 34 -11.23 13.03 1.32
N GLU A 35 -11.43 13.84 0.29
CA GLU A 35 -12.67 14.58 0.09
C GLU A 35 -13.82 13.63 -0.28
N SER A 36 -15.07 14.00 0.06
CA SER A 36 -16.23 13.15 -0.17
C SER A 36 -16.52 12.83 -1.65
N HIS A 37 -16.02 13.64 -2.56
CA HIS A 37 -16.17 13.46 -4.03
C HIS A 37 -14.99 12.69 -4.65
N GLU A 38 -13.91 12.46 -3.92
CA GLU A 38 -12.72 11.77 -4.42
C GLU A 38 -12.90 10.26 -4.41
N TRP A 39 -12.28 9.60 -5.37
CA TRP A 39 -12.21 8.15 -5.46
C TRP A 39 -10.87 7.64 -4.96
N LEU A 40 -10.91 6.73 -4.01
CA LEU A 40 -9.77 6.04 -3.44
C LEU A 40 -9.56 4.67 -4.09
N LEU A 41 -8.33 4.38 -4.49
CA LEU A 41 -7.81 3.03 -4.80
C LEU A 41 -6.98 2.52 -3.62
N ASP A 42 -7.47 1.53 -2.89
CA ASP A 42 -6.75 0.92 -1.76
C ASP A 42 -6.03 -0.36 -2.23
N VAL A 43 -4.71 -0.26 -2.41
CA VAL A 43 -3.87 -1.34 -2.95
C VAL A 43 -3.35 -2.22 -1.82
N GLY A 44 -3.72 -3.50 -1.83
CA GLY A 44 -3.51 -4.41 -0.73
C GLY A 44 -4.39 -4.05 0.46
N CYS A 45 -5.69 -3.92 0.19
CA CYS A 45 -6.66 -3.37 1.13
C CYS A 45 -6.90 -4.24 2.38
N GLY A 46 -6.43 -5.49 2.37
CA GLY A 46 -6.65 -6.41 3.48
C GLY A 46 -8.15 -6.56 3.80
N TYR A 47 -8.53 -6.26 5.03
CA TYR A 47 -9.94 -6.26 5.47
C TYR A 47 -10.76 -5.06 4.95
N ASN A 48 -10.21 -4.26 4.05
CA ASN A 48 -10.86 -3.15 3.38
C ASN A 48 -11.46 -2.09 4.34
N PRO A 49 -10.70 -1.60 5.32
CA PRO A 49 -11.22 -0.73 6.38
C PRO A 49 -11.73 0.62 5.87
N PHE A 50 -11.24 1.11 4.75
CA PHE A 50 -11.70 2.37 4.16
C PHE A 50 -13.16 2.32 3.69
N LYS A 51 -13.76 1.14 3.49
CA LYS A 51 -15.19 1.00 3.14
C LYS A 51 -16.13 1.67 4.15
N SER A 52 -15.74 1.73 5.40
CA SER A 52 -16.54 2.39 6.45
C SER A 52 -16.16 3.84 6.71
N LEU A 53 -15.08 4.34 6.08
CA LEU A 53 -14.49 5.64 6.37
C LEU A 53 -14.56 6.63 5.20
N VAL A 54 -14.62 6.14 3.97
CA VAL A 54 -14.54 6.94 2.74
C VAL A 54 -15.73 6.64 1.83
N SER A 55 -16.33 7.68 1.23
CA SER A 55 -17.54 7.55 0.42
C SER A 55 -17.35 6.72 -0.84
N HIS A 56 -16.19 6.85 -1.49
CA HIS A 56 -15.89 6.19 -2.75
C HIS A 56 -14.54 5.49 -2.67
N VAL A 57 -14.56 4.17 -2.48
CA VAL A 57 -13.35 3.35 -2.40
C VAL A 57 -13.47 2.09 -3.23
N VAL A 58 -12.36 1.70 -3.84
CA VAL A 58 -12.14 0.41 -4.48
C VAL A 58 -10.94 -0.24 -3.83
N GLY A 59 -11.17 -1.34 -3.13
CA GLY A 59 -10.12 -2.15 -2.50
C GLY A 59 -9.69 -3.29 -3.41
N VAL A 60 -8.38 -3.43 -3.59
CA VAL A 60 -7.76 -4.50 -4.39
C VAL A 60 -6.82 -5.31 -3.49
N ASP A 61 -7.03 -6.62 -3.39
CA ASP A 61 -6.17 -7.50 -2.62
C ASP A 61 -6.24 -8.94 -3.17
N PRO A 62 -5.14 -9.61 -3.50
CA PRO A 62 -5.18 -10.94 -4.07
C PRO A 62 -5.54 -12.04 -3.07
N ALA A 63 -5.43 -11.78 -1.77
CA ALA A 63 -5.59 -12.78 -0.72
C ALA A 63 -6.93 -12.70 0.02
N MET A 64 -7.52 -11.50 0.13
CA MET A 64 -8.60 -11.22 1.08
C MET A 64 -9.97 -11.15 0.41
N ASP A 65 -10.94 -11.87 0.97
CA ASP A 65 -12.31 -11.95 0.45
C ASP A 65 -13.11 -10.64 0.61
N GLN A 66 -12.62 -9.72 1.47
CA GLN A 66 -13.21 -8.40 1.69
C GLN A 66 -12.86 -7.38 0.61
N ALA A 67 -11.90 -7.71 -0.26
CA ALA A 67 -11.55 -6.85 -1.39
C ALA A 67 -12.71 -6.73 -2.39
N ASP A 68 -12.84 -5.57 -3.03
CA ASP A 68 -13.78 -5.42 -4.15
C ASP A 68 -13.31 -6.20 -5.37
N PHE A 69 -11.98 -6.29 -5.53
CA PHE A 69 -11.33 -7.09 -6.57
C PHE A 69 -10.26 -7.97 -5.95
N GLN A 70 -10.49 -9.28 -5.97
CA GLN A 70 -9.55 -10.27 -5.44
C GLN A 70 -8.48 -10.62 -6.48
N VAL A 71 -7.67 -9.64 -6.83
CA VAL A 71 -6.58 -9.73 -7.82
C VAL A 71 -5.34 -8.98 -7.35
N THR A 72 -4.20 -9.23 -7.98
CA THR A 72 -3.02 -8.38 -7.79
C THR A 72 -3.24 -7.01 -8.41
N ILE A 73 -2.47 -6.00 -7.99
CA ILE A 73 -2.55 -4.69 -8.65
C ILE A 73 -2.13 -4.79 -10.13
N GLU A 74 -1.23 -5.71 -10.48
CA GLU A 74 -0.78 -5.92 -11.87
C GLU A 74 -1.92 -6.44 -12.76
N ASP A 75 -2.83 -7.24 -12.21
CA ASP A 75 -4.00 -7.80 -12.91
C ASP A 75 -5.26 -6.92 -12.79
N PHE A 76 -5.22 -5.91 -11.94
CA PHE A 76 -6.35 -5.01 -11.74
C PHE A 76 -6.59 -4.14 -12.98
N TYR A 77 -7.87 -3.97 -13.32
CA TYR A 77 -8.33 -3.06 -14.37
C TYR A 77 -9.54 -2.26 -13.92
N ALA A 78 -9.53 -0.96 -14.16
CA ALA A 78 -10.67 -0.08 -13.96
C ALA A 78 -10.84 0.86 -15.16
N THR A 79 -12.08 1.17 -15.48
CA THR A 79 -12.42 2.13 -16.55
C THR A 79 -12.33 3.59 -16.12
N LYS A 80 -12.29 3.84 -14.80
CA LYS A 80 -12.14 5.17 -14.21
C LYS A 80 -10.76 5.36 -13.61
N LEU A 81 -10.36 6.62 -13.48
CA LEU A 81 -9.17 7.04 -12.78
C LEU A 81 -9.50 7.48 -11.36
N PHE A 82 -8.56 7.28 -10.44
CA PHE A 82 -8.69 7.60 -9.03
C PHE A 82 -7.95 8.90 -8.67
N ASP A 83 -8.48 9.60 -7.67
CA ASP A 83 -7.88 10.83 -7.12
C ASP A 83 -6.78 10.51 -6.11
N VAL A 84 -6.97 9.42 -5.38
CA VAL A 84 -6.09 9.01 -4.28
C VAL A 84 -5.79 7.51 -4.41
N ALA A 85 -4.57 7.12 -4.07
CA ALA A 85 -4.24 5.73 -3.78
C ALA A 85 -3.66 5.57 -2.37
N THR A 86 -3.86 4.40 -1.78
CA THR A 86 -3.21 3.99 -0.53
C THR A 86 -2.49 2.66 -0.73
N CYS A 87 -1.30 2.55 -0.12
CA CYS A 87 -0.49 1.34 -0.02
C CYS A 87 -0.05 1.18 1.43
N LEU A 88 -0.95 0.72 2.29
CA LEU A 88 -0.74 0.69 3.74
C LEU A 88 -0.38 -0.72 4.22
N GLY A 89 0.87 -1.11 3.96
CA GLY A 89 1.39 -2.44 4.27
C GLY A 89 1.45 -3.38 3.07
N SER A 90 1.10 -2.91 1.89
CA SER A 90 1.25 -3.61 0.61
C SER A 90 2.53 -3.21 -0.13
N LEU A 91 2.80 -3.83 -1.28
CA LEU A 91 3.97 -3.57 -2.14
C LEU A 91 5.32 -3.68 -1.39
N ASN A 92 5.38 -4.58 -0.42
CA ASN A 92 6.57 -4.83 0.41
C ASN A 92 7.40 -6.02 -0.07
N PHE A 93 7.03 -6.67 -1.18
CA PHE A 93 7.57 -7.97 -1.55
C PHE A 93 8.15 -7.96 -2.96
N GLY A 94 9.24 -8.71 -3.14
CA GLY A 94 9.91 -8.84 -4.41
C GLY A 94 11.17 -7.98 -4.53
N ASP A 95 11.61 -7.80 -5.77
CA ASP A 95 12.77 -7.00 -6.16
C ASP A 95 12.34 -5.67 -6.82
N ASP A 96 13.31 -4.86 -7.26
CA ASP A 96 13.08 -3.58 -7.93
C ASP A 96 12.17 -3.73 -9.16
N ALA A 97 12.28 -4.83 -9.90
CA ALA A 97 11.48 -5.05 -11.10
C ALA A 97 10.01 -5.34 -10.74
N VAL A 98 9.77 -6.17 -9.72
CA VAL A 98 8.42 -6.49 -9.24
C VAL A 98 7.74 -5.25 -8.67
N VAL A 99 8.39 -4.58 -7.73
CA VAL A 99 7.84 -3.37 -7.09
C VAL A 99 7.63 -2.26 -8.11
N GLY A 100 8.59 -2.07 -9.03
CA GLY A 100 8.47 -1.07 -10.11
C GLY A 100 7.25 -1.31 -11.01
N ARG A 101 6.99 -2.57 -11.42
CA ARG A 101 5.79 -2.89 -12.22
C ARG A 101 4.50 -2.62 -11.44
N GLN A 102 4.46 -2.97 -10.16
CA GLN A 102 3.29 -2.75 -9.30
C GLN A 102 3.00 -1.24 -9.13
N ILE A 103 4.03 -0.43 -8.90
CA ILE A 103 3.89 1.03 -8.82
C ILE A 103 3.44 1.61 -10.16
N ASN A 104 4.07 1.21 -11.27
CA ASN A 104 3.67 1.63 -12.62
C ASN A 104 2.19 1.36 -12.87
N LYS A 105 1.73 0.17 -12.51
CA LYS A 105 0.34 -0.22 -12.69
C LYS A 105 -0.60 0.59 -11.83
N MET A 106 -0.30 0.76 -10.54
CA MET A 106 -1.08 1.63 -9.65
C MET A 106 -1.18 3.05 -10.21
N VAL A 107 -0.05 3.64 -10.59
CA VAL A 107 0.02 5.01 -11.11
C VAL A 107 -0.78 5.16 -12.41
N SER A 108 -0.82 4.14 -13.26
CA SER A 108 -1.63 4.16 -14.51
C SER A 108 -3.14 4.28 -14.26
N HIS A 109 -3.60 3.99 -13.06
CA HIS A 109 -4.99 4.18 -12.64
C HIS A 109 -5.25 5.53 -11.95
N LEU A 110 -4.25 6.40 -11.81
CA LEU A 110 -4.39 7.67 -11.12
C LEU A 110 -4.58 8.84 -12.10
N LYS A 111 -5.39 9.81 -11.68
CA LYS A 111 -5.55 11.09 -12.38
C LYS A 111 -4.24 11.87 -12.40
N THR A 112 -4.12 12.85 -13.30
CA THR A 112 -2.98 13.76 -13.37
C THR A 112 -2.76 14.45 -12.03
N LYS A 113 -3.83 15.01 -11.43
CA LYS A 113 -3.79 15.54 -10.06
C LYS A 113 -4.21 14.44 -9.10
N SER A 114 -3.26 13.86 -8.40
CA SER A 114 -3.52 12.73 -7.51
C SER A 114 -2.54 12.69 -6.34
N ARG A 115 -2.90 11.90 -5.33
CA ARG A 115 -2.09 11.70 -4.12
C ARG A 115 -1.93 10.23 -3.83
N VAL A 116 -0.79 9.85 -3.24
CA VAL A 116 -0.55 8.48 -2.77
C VAL A 116 -0.07 8.50 -1.33
N TYR A 117 -0.67 7.69 -0.48
CA TYR A 117 -0.28 7.51 0.91
C TYR A 117 0.36 6.14 1.09
N TRP A 118 1.53 6.14 1.70
CA TRP A 118 2.35 4.95 1.89
C TRP A 118 2.54 4.60 3.36
N ARG A 119 2.46 3.32 3.69
CA ARG A 119 3.01 2.72 4.91
C ARG A 119 3.75 1.45 4.53
N LEU A 120 5.06 1.44 4.71
CA LEU A 120 5.93 0.40 4.20
C LEU A 120 6.89 -0.11 5.28
N ASN A 121 7.35 -1.34 5.10
CA ASN A 121 8.32 -1.96 6.00
C ASN A 121 9.74 -1.53 5.62
N PRO A 122 10.55 -1.05 6.56
CA PRO A 122 11.93 -0.61 6.28
C PRO A 122 12.91 -1.79 6.07
N GLY A 123 12.46 -3.04 6.02
CA GLY A 123 13.31 -4.20 5.76
C GLY A 123 12.82 -5.51 6.36
N ARG A 124 13.68 -6.53 6.32
CA ARG A 124 13.34 -7.93 6.68
C ARG A 124 13.00 -8.16 8.16
N ARG A 125 13.46 -7.30 9.05
CA ARG A 125 13.40 -7.55 10.51
C ARG A 125 12.03 -7.33 11.14
N ASP A 126 11.10 -6.79 10.38
CA ASP A 126 9.83 -6.33 10.91
C ASP A 126 8.69 -7.34 10.86
N HIS A 127 8.92 -8.48 10.20
CA HIS A 127 8.03 -9.62 10.27
C HIS A 127 8.67 -10.70 11.16
N ALA A 128 8.32 -10.66 12.44
CA ALA A 128 8.80 -11.62 13.44
C ALA A 128 8.23 -13.04 13.26
N SER A 129 7.36 -13.25 12.28
CA SER A 129 6.77 -14.57 12.02
C SER A 129 7.75 -15.46 11.27
N GLU A 130 8.06 -16.62 11.84
CA GLU A 130 8.84 -17.68 11.16
C GLU A 130 8.20 -18.10 9.82
N LYS A 131 6.89 -17.91 9.67
CA LYS A 131 6.12 -18.20 8.46
C LYS A 131 6.38 -17.21 7.31
N CYS A 132 7.09 -16.10 7.58
CA CYS A 132 7.59 -15.19 6.56
C CYS A 132 9.01 -15.54 6.09
N GLN A 133 9.60 -16.61 6.62
CA GLN A 133 10.92 -17.07 6.16
C GLN A 133 10.83 -17.50 4.70
N GLY A 134 11.70 -16.93 3.87
CA GLY A 134 11.69 -17.18 2.42
C GLY A 134 10.90 -16.18 1.57
N ILE A 135 10.11 -15.30 2.18
CA ILE A 135 9.49 -14.20 1.44
C ILE A 135 10.53 -13.09 1.22
N PRO A 136 10.81 -12.69 -0.04
CA PRO A 136 11.73 -11.60 -0.33
C PRO A 136 11.06 -10.27 -0.03
N PHE A 137 11.37 -9.67 1.12
CA PHE A 137 10.93 -8.32 1.45
C PHE A 137 11.75 -7.30 0.68
N TYR A 138 11.05 -6.33 0.10
CA TYR A 138 11.69 -5.20 -0.55
C TYR A 138 12.30 -4.26 0.51
N PRO A 139 13.58 -3.87 0.39
CA PRO A 139 14.25 -3.06 1.40
C PRO A 139 13.90 -1.59 1.26
N TRP A 140 12.69 -1.23 1.66
CA TRP A 140 12.22 0.15 1.60
C TRP A 140 13.06 1.11 2.43
N SER A 141 13.20 2.35 1.95
CA SER A 141 13.75 3.50 2.64
C SER A 141 13.06 4.77 2.14
N HIS A 142 13.16 5.88 2.87
CA HIS A 142 12.64 7.17 2.41
C HIS A 142 13.27 7.59 1.08
N ARG A 143 14.57 7.33 0.90
CA ARG A 143 15.25 7.61 -0.37
C ARG A 143 14.66 6.83 -1.54
N ARG A 144 14.40 5.53 -1.39
CA ARG A 144 13.77 4.71 -2.43
C ARG A 144 12.35 5.17 -2.75
N LEU A 145 11.59 5.57 -1.71
CA LEU A 145 10.27 6.18 -1.90
C LEU A 145 10.35 7.45 -2.74
N GLN A 146 11.31 8.33 -2.42
CA GLN A 146 11.54 9.56 -3.18
C GLN A 146 11.96 9.26 -4.63
N ASP A 147 12.86 8.32 -4.86
CA ASP A 147 13.31 7.94 -6.20
C ASP A 147 12.13 7.44 -7.06
N PHE A 148 11.22 6.64 -6.49
CA PHE A 148 10.00 6.21 -7.18
C PHE A 148 9.01 7.36 -7.38
N ALA A 149 8.88 8.28 -6.44
CA ALA A 149 8.02 9.46 -6.61
C ALA A 149 8.48 10.27 -7.82
N GLU A 150 9.77 10.60 -7.88
CA GLU A 150 10.38 11.38 -8.97
C GLU A 150 10.23 10.66 -10.33
N LEU A 151 10.42 9.34 -10.37
CA LEU A 151 10.25 8.53 -11.59
C LEU A 151 8.84 8.61 -12.18
N HIS A 152 7.83 8.87 -11.35
CA HIS A 152 6.41 8.90 -11.73
C HIS A 152 5.79 10.31 -11.69
N ASP A 153 6.61 11.35 -11.71
CA ASP A 153 6.17 12.76 -11.68
C ASP A 153 5.42 13.14 -10.40
N PHE A 154 5.69 12.45 -9.29
CA PHE A 154 5.23 12.84 -7.97
C PHE A 154 6.31 13.57 -7.19
N ARG A 155 5.87 14.46 -6.32
CA ARG A 155 6.71 15.05 -5.28
C ARG A 155 6.37 14.42 -3.94
N GLN A 156 7.38 13.92 -3.23
CA GLN A 156 7.23 13.48 -1.84
C GLN A 156 7.14 14.73 -0.95
N VAL A 157 5.97 14.98 -0.39
CA VAL A 157 5.66 16.22 0.37
C VAL A 157 5.73 16.02 1.87
N ASN A 158 5.67 14.77 2.31
CA ASN A 158 5.78 14.38 3.72
C ASN A 158 6.45 13.01 3.82
N GLU A 159 7.29 12.86 4.83
CA GLU A 159 7.88 11.57 5.20
C GLU A 159 8.05 11.50 6.72
N GLN A 160 7.74 10.35 7.29
CA GLN A 160 7.89 10.08 8.70
C GLN A 160 8.32 8.63 8.92
N THR A 161 9.05 8.42 10.02
CA THR A 161 9.21 7.08 10.58
C THR A 161 8.31 6.97 11.79
N GLU A 162 7.40 6.02 11.77
CA GLU A 162 6.46 5.80 12.87
C GLU A 162 6.64 4.42 13.47
N THR A 163 6.27 4.27 14.72
CA THR A 163 6.38 3.00 15.46
C THR A 163 5.02 2.59 15.99
N ASN A 164 4.81 1.28 15.99
CA ASN A 164 3.69 0.65 16.67
C ASN A 164 4.26 -0.47 17.55
N GLY A 165 4.42 -0.20 18.83
CA GLY A 165 5.14 -1.07 19.75
C GLY A 165 6.60 -1.24 19.32
N ARG A 166 6.99 -2.47 18.90
CA ARG A 166 8.33 -2.79 18.40
C ARG A 166 8.47 -2.67 16.88
N VAL A 167 7.38 -2.39 16.20
CA VAL A 167 7.32 -2.39 14.74
C VAL A 167 7.58 -1.00 14.21
N VAL A 168 8.53 -0.87 13.29
CA VAL A 168 8.87 0.38 12.60
C VAL A 168 8.23 0.39 11.23
N ARG A 169 7.65 1.52 10.83
CA ARG A 169 7.09 1.74 9.49
C ARG A 169 7.57 3.06 8.91
N LEU A 170 7.72 3.08 7.61
CA LEU A 170 7.95 4.30 6.84
C LEU A 170 6.59 4.80 6.36
N TYR A 171 6.28 6.03 6.66
CA TYR A 171 5.17 6.76 6.08
C TYR A 171 5.69 7.74 5.04
N ALA A 172 5.01 7.85 3.92
CA ALA A 172 5.24 8.89 2.93
C ALA A 172 3.94 9.35 2.27
N GLU A 173 3.99 10.56 1.77
CA GLU A 173 2.87 11.19 1.08
C GLU A 173 3.39 11.79 -0.23
N TRP A 174 2.83 11.34 -1.36
CA TRP A 174 3.17 11.80 -2.69
C TRP A 174 2.05 12.63 -3.28
N HIS A 175 2.39 13.75 -3.90
CA HIS A 175 1.46 14.59 -4.64
C HIS A 175 1.93 14.78 -6.08
N ARG A 176 1.01 14.67 -7.02
CA ARG A 176 1.18 15.01 -8.42
C ARG A 176 0.24 16.17 -8.77
N SER A 177 0.78 17.25 -9.37
CA SER A 177 0.05 18.47 -9.74
C SER A 177 -0.34 18.49 -11.23
#